data_017b3e8d0683ab5c45848f6096497c2a
#
_entry.id   017b3e8d0683ab5c45848f6096497c2a
#
_cell.length_a   1.000
_cell.length_b   1.000
_cell.length_c   1.000
_cell.angle_alpha   90.00
_cell.angle_beta   90.00
_cell.angle_gamma   90.00
#
_symmetry.space_group_name_H-M   'P 1'
#
loop_
_entity.id
_entity.type
_entity.pdbx_description
1 polymer ?
#
loop_
_entity_poly.entity_id
_entity_poly.type
_entity_poly.pdbx_seq_one_letter_code
_entity_poly.pdbx_strand_id
1 'polypeptide(L)'
;MKQKPELIVTLNDTLGFDRIDIDLPEARVGNVRCRFAGDTVTVYSIQVFPEFQGNGYGTATIDMLKARCRVIVADRVRFTAREFWEKKGFKERPDGNWEYRRKV
;
A
#
# COMPACT_ATOMS: atom_id res chain seq x y z
N MET A 1 -10.74 1.11 20.38
CA MET A 1 -10.88 1.27 18.93
C MET A 1 -9.56 1.77 18.35
N LYS A 2 -9.09 1.13 17.29
CA LYS A 2 -7.82 1.54 16.68
C LYS A 2 -8.03 2.80 15.85
N GLN A 3 -7.05 3.70 15.89
CA GLN A 3 -7.10 4.92 15.12
C GLN A 3 -6.88 4.62 13.63
N LYS A 4 -7.61 5.33 12.79
CA LYS A 4 -7.37 5.29 11.35
C LYS A 4 -6.17 6.18 11.04
N PRO A 5 -5.17 5.67 10.32
CA PRO A 5 -4.00 6.48 10.00
C PRO A 5 -4.32 7.50 8.91
N GLU A 6 -3.49 8.52 8.83
CA GLU A 6 -3.50 9.49 7.76
C GLU A 6 -2.38 9.15 6.79
N LEU A 7 -2.67 9.27 5.48
CA LEU A 7 -1.67 9.03 4.44
C LEU A 7 -1.14 10.37 3.94
N ILE A 8 0.16 10.57 4.07
CA ILE A 8 0.84 11.78 3.60
C ILE A 8 1.60 11.41 2.34
N VAL A 9 1.15 11.93 1.20
CA VAL A 9 1.72 11.61 -0.11
C VAL A 9 2.76 12.63 -0.52
N THR A 10 3.95 12.16 -0.89
CA THR A 10 5.00 12.97 -1.49
C THR A 10 5.30 12.42 -2.87
N LEU A 11 5.06 13.23 -3.91
CA LEU A 11 5.33 12.84 -5.28
C LEU A 11 6.79 13.14 -5.64
N ASN A 12 7.41 12.25 -6.41
CA ASN A 12 8.77 12.41 -6.93
C ASN A 12 9.77 12.75 -5.81
N ASP A 13 9.94 11.82 -4.87
CA ASP A 13 10.93 12.00 -3.82
C ASP A 13 12.35 12.00 -4.41
N THR A 14 13.36 12.18 -3.55
CA THR A 14 14.76 12.25 -3.97
C THR A 14 15.26 10.99 -4.67
N LEU A 15 14.58 9.86 -4.52
CA LEU A 15 14.94 8.60 -5.15
C LEU A 15 14.16 8.35 -6.45
N GLY A 16 13.29 9.29 -6.85
CA GLY A 16 12.51 9.17 -8.08
C GLY A 16 11.23 8.36 -7.93
N PHE A 17 10.85 8.00 -6.72
CA PHE A 17 9.59 7.32 -6.44
C PHE A 17 8.60 8.27 -5.78
N ASP A 18 7.33 7.88 -5.76
CA ASP A 18 6.36 8.52 -4.88
C ASP A 18 6.42 7.82 -3.54
N ARG A 19 6.14 8.56 -2.49
CA ARG A 19 6.17 8.02 -1.13
C ARG A 19 4.87 8.35 -0.42
N ILE A 20 4.39 7.41 0.37
CA ILE A 20 3.29 7.64 1.29
C ILE A 20 3.82 7.38 2.68
N ASP A 21 3.70 8.37 3.56
CA ASP A 21 3.96 8.17 4.98
C ASP A 21 2.64 7.83 5.67
N ILE A 22 2.68 6.84 6.54
CA ILE A 22 1.50 6.37 7.29
C ILE A 22 1.62 6.95 8.69
N ASP A 23 0.77 7.93 9.01
CA ASP A 23 0.90 8.70 10.23
C ASP A 23 -0.31 8.53 11.15
N LEU A 24 -0.03 8.40 12.43
CA LEU A 24 -0.98 8.66 13.51
C LEU A 24 -0.70 10.07 14.06
N PRO A 25 -1.61 10.66 14.84
CA PRO A 25 -1.36 11.99 15.39
C PRO A 25 -0.05 12.09 16.19
N GLU A 26 0.34 11.01 16.87
CA GLU A 26 1.51 11.01 17.76
C GLU A 26 2.76 10.42 17.12
N ALA A 27 2.66 9.71 15.99
CA ALA A 27 3.82 9.02 15.44
C ALA A 27 3.63 8.61 13.99
N ARG A 28 4.72 8.55 13.24
CA ARG A 28 4.76 7.86 11.96
C ARG A 28 4.89 6.36 12.21
N VAL A 29 4.02 5.58 11.60
CA VAL A 29 3.95 4.13 11.86
C VAL A 29 4.44 3.29 10.70
N GLY A 30 4.65 3.90 9.53
CA GLY A 30 5.16 3.19 8.36
C GLY A 30 5.24 4.05 7.14
N ASN A 31 5.56 3.42 6.01
CA ASN A 31 5.60 4.11 4.72
C ASN A 31 5.35 3.15 3.57
N VAL A 32 5.06 3.72 2.41
CA VAL A 32 4.88 2.99 1.15
C VAL A 32 5.77 3.65 0.11
N ARG A 33 6.51 2.84 -0.62
CA ARG A 33 7.20 3.27 -1.83
C ARG A 33 6.35 2.84 -3.00
N CYS A 34 6.00 3.79 -3.88
CA CYS A 34 5.04 3.53 -4.93
C CYS A 34 5.25 4.49 -6.11
N ARG A 35 4.38 4.35 -7.11
CA ARG A 35 4.31 5.30 -8.23
C ARG A 35 2.85 5.45 -8.65
N PHE A 36 2.39 6.68 -8.64
CA PHE A 36 1.06 7.01 -9.12
C PHE A 36 1.11 7.34 -10.60
N ALA A 37 0.15 6.83 -11.36
CA ALA A 37 -0.03 7.15 -12.78
C ALA A 37 -1.53 7.16 -13.07
N GLY A 38 -2.11 8.36 -13.20
CA GLY A 38 -3.56 8.50 -13.35
C GLY A 38 -4.28 7.93 -12.13
N ASP A 39 -5.20 7.00 -12.35
CA ASP A 39 -5.96 6.34 -11.30
C ASP A 39 -5.36 4.98 -10.88
N THR A 40 -4.12 4.72 -11.28
CA THR A 40 -3.38 3.50 -10.94
C THR A 40 -2.24 3.83 -9.99
N VAL A 41 -1.99 2.98 -9.02
CA VAL A 41 -0.80 3.04 -8.19
C VAL A 41 -0.07 1.69 -8.23
N THR A 42 1.24 1.75 -8.44
CA THR A 42 2.11 0.57 -8.33
C THR A 42 2.83 0.66 -7.00
N VAL A 43 2.65 -0.35 -6.17
CA VAL A 43 3.27 -0.43 -4.84
C VAL A 43 4.52 -1.29 -4.95
N TYR A 44 5.68 -0.69 -4.66
CA TYR A 44 6.97 -1.41 -4.66
C TYR A 44 7.29 -1.98 -3.29
N SER A 45 6.90 -1.29 -2.24
CA SER A 45 7.05 -1.80 -0.88
C SER A 45 6.05 -1.11 0.04
N ILE A 46 5.63 -1.85 1.06
CA ILE A 46 4.82 -1.31 2.15
C ILE A 46 5.45 -1.81 3.44
N GLN A 47 5.71 -0.90 4.35
CA GLN A 47 6.36 -1.21 5.61
C GLN A 47 5.60 -0.57 6.76
N VAL A 48 5.24 -1.40 7.74
CA VAL A 48 4.77 -0.93 9.04
C VAL A 48 5.90 -1.21 10.01
N PHE A 49 6.31 -0.20 10.77
CA PHE A 49 7.44 -0.36 11.70
C PHE A 49 7.13 -1.40 12.77
N PRO A 50 8.13 -2.18 13.22
CA PRO A 50 7.88 -3.33 14.11
C PRO A 50 7.02 -3.03 15.32
N GLU A 51 7.24 -1.89 16.00
CA GLU A 51 6.47 -1.52 17.18
C GLU A 51 4.99 -1.24 16.91
N PHE A 52 4.61 -1.06 15.65
CA PHE A 52 3.23 -0.76 15.25
C PHE A 52 2.57 -1.90 14.49
N GLN A 53 3.26 -3.01 14.27
CA GLN A 53 2.70 -4.16 13.56
C GLN A 53 1.60 -4.83 14.40
N GLY A 54 0.70 -5.54 13.71
CA GLY A 54 -0.41 -6.22 14.38
C GLY A 54 -1.60 -5.34 14.71
N ASN A 55 -1.61 -4.08 14.27
CA ASN A 55 -2.69 -3.13 14.54
C ASN A 55 -3.57 -2.84 13.32
N GLY A 56 -3.30 -3.48 12.18
CA GLY A 56 -4.10 -3.30 10.97
C GLY A 56 -3.75 -2.09 10.13
N TYR A 57 -2.60 -1.45 10.37
CA TYR A 57 -2.23 -0.25 9.60
C TYR A 57 -1.92 -0.55 8.13
N GLY A 58 -1.32 -1.71 7.85
CA GLY A 58 -1.10 -2.12 6.45
C GLY A 58 -2.43 -2.32 5.72
N THR A 59 -3.36 -2.99 6.36
CA THR A 59 -4.71 -3.20 5.82
C THR A 59 -5.42 -1.87 5.59
N ALA A 60 -5.38 -0.98 6.59
CA ALA A 60 -6.02 0.34 6.47
C ALA A 60 -5.43 1.14 5.31
N THR A 61 -4.11 1.06 5.12
CA THR A 61 -3.43 1.74 4.02
C THR A 61 -3.93 1.24 2.66
N ILE A 62 -4.01 -0.07 2.48
CA ILE A 62 -4.51 -0.64 1.23
C ILE A 62 -5.97 -0.25 1.01
N ASP A 63 -6.80 -0.29 2.05
CA ASP A 63 -8.21 0.11 1.93
C ASP A 63 -8.36 1.57 1.53
N MET A 64 -7.49 2.46 2.05
CA MET A 64 -7.50 3.86 1.67
C MET A 64 -7.04 4.07 0.22
N LEU A 65 -6.07 3.28 -0.26
CA LEU A 65 -5.66 3.31 -1.66
C LEU A 65 -6.78 2.80 -2.57
N LYS A 66 -7.53 1.79 -2.16
CA LYS A 66 -8.68 1.29 -2.91
C LYS A 66 -9.76 2.37 -3.09
N ALA A 67 -9.88 3.28 -2.14
CA ALA A 67 -10.84 4.38 -2.24
C ALA A 67 -10.40 5.45 -3.23
N ARG A 68 -9.09 5.56 -3.48
CA ARG A 68 -8.51 6.63 -4.32
C ARG A 68 -8.15 6.15 -5.72
N CYS A 69 -7.85 4.87 -5.90
CA CYS A 69 -7.32 4.34 -7.15
C CYS A 69 -8.23 3.25 -7.69
N ARG A 70 -8.38 3.20 -9.02
CA ARG A 70 -9.13 2.12 -9.67
C ARG A 70 -8.32 0.83 -9.71
N VAL A 71 -7.01 0.96 -9.87
CA VAL A 71 -6.11 -0.18 -10.01
C VAL A 71 -4.95 -0.01 -9.05
N ILE A 72 -4.64 -1.07 -8.32
CA ILE A 72 -3.46 -1.13 -7.46
C ILE A 72 -2.65 -2.35 -7.90
N VAL A 73 -1.38 -2.13 -8.24
CA VAL A 73 -0.45 -3.20 -8.61
C VAL A 73 0.55 -3.37 -7.49
N ALA A 74 0.67 -4.59 -6.95
CA ALA A 74 1.73 -4.93 -6.00
C ALA A 74 2.87 -5.55 -6.80
N ASP A 75 4.00 -4.84 -6.86
CA ASP A 75 5.14 -5.22 -7.67
C ASP A 75 5.97 -6.30 -6.98
N ARG A 76 6.29 -7.38 -7.69
CA ARG A 76 7.20 -8.45 -7.23
C ARG A 76 6.85 -8.96 -5.83
N VAL A 77 5.65 -9.45 -5.66
CA VAL A 77 5.20 -9.94 -4.37
C VAL A 77 6.04 -11.14 -3.93
N ARG A 78 6.64 -11.04 -2.74
CA ARG A 78 7.40 -12.13 -2.15
C ARG A 78 6.46 -13.27 -1.77
N PHE A 79 6.96 -14.50 -1.84
CA PHE A 79 6.20 -15.68 -1.46
C PHE A 79 5.53 -15.52 -0.07
N THR A 80 6.27 -14.96 0.88
CA THR A 80 5.78 -14.78 2.25
C THR A 80 4.68 -13.72 2.38
N ALA A 81 4.50 -12.87 1.35
CA ALA A 81 3.48 -11.81 1.36
C ALA A 81 2.25 -12.17 0.53
N ARG A 82 2.25 -13.32 -0.15
CA ARG A 82 1.15 -13.70 -1.06
C ARG A 82 -0.19 -13.75 -0.34
N GLU A 83 -0.23 -14.34 0.84
CA GLU A 83 -1.46 -14.48 1.61
C GLU A 83 -2.05 -13.12 1.99
N PHE A 84 -1.19 -12.16 2.35
CA PHE A 84 -1.64 -10.80 2.66
C PHE A 84 -2.39 -10.19 1.46
N TRP A 85 -1.76 -10.23 0.27
CA TRP A 85 -2.35 -9.63 -0.92
C TRP A 85 -3.62 -10.36 -1.36
N GLU A 86 -3.62 -11.69 -1.28
CA GLU A 86 -4.79 -12.49 -1.63
C GLU A 86 -5.99 -12.13 -0.74
N LYS A 87 -5.77 -12.00 0.56
CA LYS A 87 -6.83 -11.61 1.50
C LYS A 87 -7.36 -10.20 1.23
N LYS A 88 -6.55 -9.34 0.60
CA LYS A 88 -6.97 -7.99 0.22
C LYS A 88 -7.71 -7.95 -1.12
N GLY A 89 -7.94 -9.09 -1.74
CA GLY A 89 -8.67 -9.17 -3.01
C GLY A 89 -7.81 -9.00 -4.24
N PHE A 90 -6.49 -9.08 -4.09
CA PHE A 90 -5.56 -9.05 -5.21
C PHE A 90 -5.47 -10.41 -5.86
N LYS A 91 -5.18 -10.41 -7.17
CA LYS A 91 -4.97 -11.63 -7.94
C LYS A 91 -3.61 -11.59 -8.58
N GLU A 92 -2.96 -12.76 -8.60
CA GLU A 92 -1.65 -12.91 -9.23
C GLU A 92 -1.77 -12.78 -10.74
N ARG A 93 -0.81 -12.05 -11.34
CA ARG A 93 -0.68 -11.89 -12.78
C ARG A 93 0.40 -12.83 -13.31
N PRO A 94 0.39 -13.14 -14.63
CA PRO A 94 1.45 -13.99 -15.22
C PRO A 94 2.87 -13.45 -15.03
N ASP A 95 3.02 -12.12 -14.86
CA ASP A 95 4.34 -11.49 -14.68
C ASP A 95 4.85 -11.56 -13.23
N GLY A 96 4.11 -12.20 -12.33
CA GLY A 96 4.49 -12.31 -10.92
C GLY A 96 4.02 -11.15 -10.06
N ASN A 97 3.48 -10.11 -10.65
CA ASN A 97 2.86 -9.02 -9.91
C ASN A 97 1.44 -9.40 -9.51
N TRP A 98 0.91 -8.73 -8.50
CA TRP A 98 -0.46 -8.92 -8.04
C TRP A 98 -1.27 -7.66 -8.30
N GLU A 99 -2.53 -7.80 -8.63
CA GLU A 99 -3.36 -6.67 -9.03
C GLU A 99 -4.71 -6.70 -8.34
N TYR A 100 -5.15 -5.53 -7.89
CA TYR A 100 -6.52 -5.26 -7.49
C TYR A 100 -7.13 -4.29 -8.49
N ARG A 101 -8.33 -4.60 -8.98
CA ARG A 101 -9.04 -3.72 -9.90
C ARG A 101 -10.43 -3.47 -9.35
N ARG A 102 -10.77 -2.19 -9.18
CA ARG A 102 -12.10 -1.80 -8.68
C ARG A 102 -13.16 -2.25 -9.67
N LYS A 103 -14.22 -2.83 -9.17
CA LYS A 103 -15.39 -3.12 -9.98
C LYS A 103 -16.15 -1.83 -10.26
N VAL A 104 -16.61 -1.69 -11.49
CA VAL A 104 -17.37 -0.52 -11.92
C VAL A 104 -18.82 -0.66 -11.49
#